data_2b06524c679cc11b8d76bae51a327d9f
#
_entry.id   2b06524c679cc11b8d76bae51a327d9f
#
_cell.length_a   1.000
_cell.length_b   1.000
_cell.length_c   1.000
_cell.angle_alpha   90.00
_cell.angle_beta   90.00
_cell.angle_gamma   90.00
#
_symmetry.space_group_name_H-M   'P 1'
#
loop_
_entity.id
_entity.type
_entity.pdbx_description
1 polymer ?
#
loop_
_entity_poly.entity_id
_entity_poly.type
_entity_poly.pdbx_seq_one_letter_code
_entity_poly.pdbx_strand_id
1 'polypeptide(L)'
;MIYLQAKNTSGSQVFSVSQGDFIIGKTNGLVANELKVRLLSDPEEFISLKNSKNFYCIAQGNGLPQQTVCFNESKSSAYEIGDTFFSTGFDGIYPKNLIAGKLIKIEIVEGNMFKEKLTIELFFDPYQSIDKGVTLYD
;
A
#
# COMPACT_ATOMS: atom_id res chain seq x y z
N MET A 1 -1.44 12.77 3.04
CA MET A 1 -0.23 12.92 2.20
C MET A 1 0.90 13.48 3.05
N ILE A 2 2.11 13.03 2.82
CA ILE A 2 3.28 13.51 3.54
C ILE A 2 4.28 14.14 2.57
N TYR A 3 5.25 14.89 3.10
CA TYR A 3 6.23 15.60 2.31
C TYR A 3 7.63 15.21 2.76
N LEU A 4 8.51 14.93 1.79
CA LEU A 4 9.91 14.60 2.04
C LEU A 4 10.80 15.63 1.37
N GLN A 5 11.97 15.92 1.99
CA GLN A 5 12.95 16.80 1.40
C GLN A 5 13.52 16.17 0.14
N ALA A 6 13.40 16.85 -0.98
CA ALA A 6 13.92 16.39 -2.26
C ALA A 6 15.37 16.77 -2.44
N LYS A 7 16.20 15.80 -2.83
CA LYS A 7 17.59 16.02 -3.24
C LYS A 7 17.83 15.28 -4.54
N ASN A 8 18.23 15.99 -5.57
CA ASN A 8 18.62 15.41 -6.86
C ASN A 8 17.51 14.56 -7.50
N THR A 9 16.24 14.90 -7.25
CA THR A 9 15.10 14.15 -7.74
C THR A 9 14.24 15.04 -8.64
N SER A 10 13.76 14.46 -9.75
CA SER A 10 12.79 15.13 -10.60
C SER A 10 11.38 14.90 -10.09
N GLY A 11 10.59 15.96 -9.94
CA GLY A 11 9.19 15.84 -9.52
C GLY A 11 8.27 15.20 -10.55
N SER A 12 8.74 15.03 -11.79
CA SER A 12 7.96 14.39 -12.86
C SER A 12 8.05 12.87 -12.84
N GLN A 13 9.03 12.30 -12.14
CA GLN A 13 9.19 10.87 -12.02
C GLN A 13 8.43 10.35 -10.80
N VAL A 14 7.87 9.15 -10.95
CA VAL A 14 7.14 8.47 -9.87
C VAL A 14 8.02 7.38 -9.30
N PHE A 15 8.27 7.46 -8.00
CA PHE A 15 9.06 6.47 -7.28
C PHE A 15 8.23 5.86 -6.17
N SER A 16 8.39 4.55 -5.95
CA SER A 16 7.88 3.97 -4.72
C SER A 16 8.71 4.45 -3.54
N VAL A 17 8.06 4.58 -2.39
CA VAL A 17 8.69 5.08 -1.17
C VAL A 17 8.51 4.02 -0.10
N SER A 18 9.61 3.64 0.53
CA SER A 18 9.57 2.64 1.59
C SER A 18 10.47 3.04 2.75
N GLN A 19 10.27 2.39 3.90
CA GLN A 19 11.14 2.45 5.05
C GLN A 19 11.61 1.03 5.32
N GLY A 20 12.88 0.73 5.01
CA GLY A 20 13.36 -0.64 5.00
C GLY A 20 12.56 -1.46 3.98
N ASP A 21 12.00 -2.59 4.43
CA ASP A 21 11.19 -3.46 3.58
C ASP A 21 9.70 -3.12 3.59
N PHE A 22 9.30 -2.04 4.28
CA PHE A 22 7.90 -1.65 4.44
C PHE A 22 7.53 -0.54 3.47
N ILE A 23 6.44 -0.75 2.72
CA ILE A 23 5.97 0.24 1.75
C ILE A 23 5.27 1.37 2.47
N ILE A 24 5.57 2.61 2.06
CA ILE A 24 4.89 3.82 2.53
C ILE A 24 3.88 4.29 1.51
N GLY A 25 4.27 4.37 0.24
CA GLY A 25 3.47 4.90 -0.84
C GLY A 25 4.32 5.20 -2.05
N LYS A 26 3.94 6.22 -2.80
CA LYS A 26 4.70 6.66 -3.97
C LYS A 26 4.76 8.18 -4.04
N THR A 27 5.79 8.70 -4.73
CA THR A 27 5.93 10.14 -4.92
C THR A 27 4.82 10.67 -5.83
N ASN A 28 4.37 11.89 -5.56
CA ASN A 28 3.31 12.56 -6.29
C ASN A 28 3.66 14.03 -6.52
N GLY A 29 4.84 14.27 -7.09
CA GLY A 29 5.29 15.60 -7.47
C GLY A 29 6.13 16.33 -6.43
N LEU A 30 6.60 17.51 -6.78
CA LEU A 30 7.37 18.40 -5.91
C LEU A 30 6.53 19.62 -5.56
N VAL A 31 6.60 20.02 -4.29
CA VAL A 31 6.03 21.29 -3.82
C VAL A 31 7.09 21.97 -2.96
N ALA A 32 7.55 23.16 -3.40
CA ALA A 32 8.55 23.95 -2.68
C ALA A 32 9.81 23.13 -2.31
N ASN A 33 10.34 22.36 -3.27
CA ASN A 33 11.50 21.49 -3.12
C ASN A 33 11.28 20.29 -2.18
N GLU A 34 10.03 19.98 -1.84
CA GLU A 34 9.69 18.80 -1.08
C GLU A 34 8.94 17.81 -1.97
N LEU A 35 9.27 16.52 -1.84
CA LEU A 35 8.53 15.46 -2.51
C LEU A 35 7.21 15.22 -1.77
N LYS A 36 6.12 15.28 -2.52
CA LYS A 36 4.84 14.81 -2.00
C LYS A 36 4.80 13.29 -2.09
N VAL A 37 4.37 12.64 -1.03
CA VAL A 37 4.21 11.19 -1.00
C VAL A 37 2.75 10.86 -0.75
N ARG A 38 2.15 10.15 -1.71
CA ARG A 38 0.81 9.62 -1.54
C ARG A 38 0.90 8.30 -0.81
N LEU A 39 0.27 8.23 0.36
CA LEU A 39 0.28 7.04 1.20
C LEU A 39 -0.61 5.94 0.63
N LEU A 40 -0.31 4.68 0.93
CA LEU A 40 -1.16 3.56 0.51
C LEU A 40 -2.59 3.66 1.05
N SER A 41 -2.80 4.38 2.16
CA SER A 41 -4.12 4.62 2.73
C SER A 41 -4.96 5.64 1.97
N ASP A 42 -4.36 6.38 1.04
CA ASP A 42 -5.07 7.39 0.25
C ASP A 42 -6.07 6.70 -0.69
N PRO A 43 -7.35 7.17 -0.76
CA PRO A 43 -8.35 6.56 -1.64
C PRO A 43 -8.01 6.59 -3.13
N GLU A 44 -7.09 7.44 -3.55
CA GLU A 44 -6.63 7.48 -4.94
C GLU A 44 -5.46 6.54 -5.19
N GLU A 45 -5.00 5.81 -4.17
CA GLU A 45 -3.84 4.93 -4.31
C GLU A 45 -4.26 3.48 -4.44
N PHE A 46 -3.69 2.82 -5.46
CA PHE A 46 -3.89 1.39 -5.74
C PHE A 46 -2.56 0.68 -5.73
N ILE A 47 -2.55 -0.54 -5.23
CA ILE A 47 -1.37 -1.40 -5.25
C ILE A 47 -1.77 -2.85 -5.44
N SER A 48 -1.01 -3.56 -6.27
CA SER A 48 -1.18 -5.01 -6.45
C SER A 48 -0.45 -5.74 -5.32
N LEU A 49 -1.18 -6.53 -4.56
CA LEU A 49 -0.67 -7.24 -3.40
C LEU A 49 -0.87 -8.75 -3.53
N LYS A 50 -0.09 -9.49 -2.78
CA LYS A 50 -0.21 -10.95 -2.65
C LYS A 50 0.12 -11.37 -1.22
N ASN A 51 -0.41 -12.53 -0.80
CA ASN A 51 0.03 -13.17 0.43
C ASN A 51 0.98 -14.34 0.10
N SER A 52 1.40 -15.09 1.12
CA SER A 52 2.32 -16.22 0.93
C SER A 52 1.68 -17.43 0.23
N LYS A 53 0.37 -17.48 0.14
CA LYS A 53 -0.37 -18.54 -0.55
C LYS A 53 -0.69 -18.20 -2.00
N ASN A 54 -0.04 -17.14 -2.54
CA ASN A 54 -0.24 -16.66 -3.91
C ASN A 54 -1.68 -16.22 -4.20
N PHE A 55 -2.37 -15.70 -3.22
CA PHE A 55 -3.60 -14.97 -3.43
C PHE A 55 -3.24 -13.53 -3.81
N TYR A 56 -3.78 -13.05 -4.92
CA TYR A 56 -3.47 -11.74 -5.48
C TYR A 56 -4.71 -10.85 -5.43
N CYS A 57 -4.52 -9.58 -5.06
CA CYS A 57 -5.61 -8.61 -5.13
C CYS A 57 -5.05 -7.21 -5.41
N ILE A 58 -5.91 -6.34 -5.94
CA ILE A 58 -5.58 -4.92 -6.08
C ILE A 58 -6.22 -4.21 -4.90
N ALA A 59 -5.39 -3.62 -4.04
CA ALA A 59 -5.85 -2.90 -2.86
C ALA A 59 -5.97 -1.41 -3.16
N GLN A 60 -6.97 -0.79 -2.55
CA GLN A 60 -7.20 0.65 -2.63
C GLN A 60 -7.26 1.22 -1.21
N GLY A 61 -6.62 2.34 -0.98
CA GLY A 61 -6.73 3.04 0.30
C GLY A 61 -8.19 3.42 0.59
N ASN A 62 -8.58 3.38 1.84
CA ASN A 62 -9.96 3.73 2.24
C ASN A 62 -10.04 5.09 2.95
N GLY A 63 -8.96 5.84 2.98
CA GLY A 63 -8.92 7.15 3.63
C GLY A 63 -8.68 7.11 5.13
N LEU A 64 -8.73 5.94 5.74
CA LEU A 64 -8.42 5.78 7.16
C LEU A 64 -6.91 5.57 7.32
N PRO A 65 -6.30 6.17 8.34
CA PRO A 65 -4.87 5.96 8.58
C PRO A 65 -4.53 4.49 8.68
N GLN A 66 -3.43 4.09 8.05
CA GLN A 66 -2.89 2.74 8.09
C GLN A 66 -3.80 1.66 7.53
N GLN A 67 -4.73 1.97 6.63
CA GLN A 67 -5.60 0.94 6.05
C GLN A 67 -5.63 0.99 4.53
N THR A 68 -5.62 -0.19 3.93
CA THR A 68 -5.94 -0.40 2.53
C THR A 68 -6.89 -1.60 2.44
N VAL A 69 -7.68 -1.67 1.38
CA VAL A 69 -8.77 -2.63 1.27
C VAL A 69 -8.72 -3.30 -0.09
N CYS A 70 -8.91 -4.61 -0.13
CA CYS A 70 -9.18 -5.30 -1.38
C CYS A 70 -10.41 -6.19 -1.26
N PHE A 71 -10.97 -6.56 -2.41
CA PHE A 71 -12.18 -7.37 -2.50
C PHE A 71 -11.91 -8.66 -3.23
N ASN A 72 -12.49 -9.75 -2.72
CA ASN A 72 -12.51 -11.03 -3.41
C ASN A 72 -13.95 -11.35 -3.80
N GLU A 73 -14.15 -11.83 -5.02
CA GLU A 73 -15.48 -12.09 -5.58
C GLU A 73 -16.18 -13.29 -4.96
N SER A 74 -15.44 -14.15 -4.25
CA SER A 74 -15.99 -15.34 -3.62
C SER A 74 -15.21 -15.66 -2.36
N LYS A 75 -15.81 -16.48 -1.48
CA LYS A 75 -15.09 -16.99 -0.30
C LYS A 75 -13.87 -17.78 -0.76
N SER A 76 -12.77 -17.60 -0.03
CA SER A 76 -11.53 -18.29 -0.33
C SER A 76 -10.86 -18.76 0.95
N SER A 77 -10.23 -19.93 0.88
CA SER A 77 -9.33 -20.41 1.93
C SER A 77 -7.89 -19.97 1.68
N ALA A 78 -7.65 -19.17 0.63
CA ALA A 78 -6.30 -18.75 0.27
C ALA A 78 -5.79 -17.59 1.15
N TYR A 79 -6.58 -17.10 2.06
CA TYR A 79 -6.17 -16.05 3.01
C TYR A 79 -6.86 -16.23 4.35
N GLU A 80 -6.22 -15.72 5.39
CA GLU A 80 -6.77 -15.74 6.75
C GLU A 80 -6.29 -14.53 7.53
N ILE A 81 -6.98 -14.20 8.61
CA ILE A 81 -6.59 -13.12 9.52
C ILE A 81 -5.16 -13.36 10.00
N GLY A 82 -4.33 -12.33 9.95
CA GLY A 82 -2.92 -12.39 10.32
C GLY A 82 -1.98 -12.56 9.14
N ASP A 83 -2.48 -12.87 7.95
CA ASP A 83 -1.64 -13.00 6.77
C ASP A 83 -0.94 -11.69 6.43
N THR A 84 0.35 -11.78 6.12
CA THR A 84 1.12 -10.64 5.61
C THR A 84 0.92 -10.52 4.11
N PHE A 85 0.73 -9.29 3.65
CA PHE A 85 0.59 -8.97 2.23
C PHE A 85 1.82 -8.22 1.74
N PHE A 86 2.26 -8.59 0.55
CA PHE A 86 3.47 -8.07 -0.10
C PHE A 86 3.12 -7.47 -1.45
N SER A 87 3.94 -6.52 -1.91
CA SER A 87 3.81 -6.02 -3.28
C SER A 87 4.18 -7.10 -4.30
N THR A 88 3.48 -7.09 -5.44
CA THR A 88 3.76 -8.04 -6.52
C THR A 88 4.75 -7.51 -7.55
N GLY A 89 4.86 -6.19 -7.67
CA GLY A 89 5.60 -5.55 -8.77
C GLY A 89 4.83 -5.48 -10.07
N PHE A 90 3.61 -6.02 -10.14
CA PHE A 90 2.82 -6.08 -11.38
C PHE A 90 2.35 -4.71 -11.87
N ASP A 91 2.21 -3.73 -10.97
CA ASP A 91 1.81 -2.37 -11.33
C ASP A 91 2.95 -1.55 -11.97
N GLY A 92 4.19 -2.06 -11.94
CA GLY A 92 5.34 -1.39 -12.52
C GLY A 92 5.88 -0.20 -11.71
N ILE A 93 5.30 0.09 -10.57
CA ILE A 93 5.68 1.22 -9.70
C ILE A 93 6.39 0.71 -8.44
N TYR A 94 5.79 -0.27 -7.78
CA TYR A 94 6.34 -0.82 -6.54
C TYR A 94 7.22 -2.04 -6.84
N PRO A 95 8.41 -2.13 -6.25
CA PRO A 95 9.21 -3.36 -6.34
C PRO A 95 8.44 -4.53 -5.73
N LYS A 96 8.70 -5.74 -6.22
CA LYS A 96 8.06 -6.93 -5.67
C LYS A 96 8.61 -7.26 -4.28
N ASN A 97 7.79 -7.94 -3.49
CA ASN A 97 8.16 -8.50 -2.17
C ASN A 97 8.48 -7.47 -1.10
N LEU A 98 8.01 -6.22 -1.24
CA LEU A 98 7.99 -5.29 -0.13
C LEU A 98 6.74 -5.54 0.72
N ILE A 99 6.87 -5.34 2.02
CA ILE A 99 5.80 -5.62 2.98
C ILE A 99 4.83 -4.44 3.01
N ALA A 100 3.55 -4.70 2.77
CA ALA A 100 2.52 -3.67 2.85
C ALA A 100 1.84 -3.67 4.22
N GLY A 101 1.34 -4.81 4.65
CA GLY A 101 0.60 -4.87 5.89
C GLY A 101 0.09 -6.26 6.22
N LYS A 102 -0.83 -6.32 7.16
CA LYS A 102 -1.39 -7.55 7.68
C LYS A 102 -2.91 -7.55 7.58
N LEU A 103 -3.48 -8.67 7.16
CA LEU A 103 -4.94 -8.82 7.09
C LEU A 103 -5.52 -8.85 8.51
N ILE A 104 -6.38 -7.87 8.82
CA ILE A 104 -6.96 -7.73 10.16
C ILE A 104 -8.46 -8.01 10.19
N LYS A 105 -9.15 -7.96 9.04
CA LYS A 105 -10.60 -8.09 9.02
C LYS A 105 -11.06 -8.66 7.69
N ILE A 106 -12.01 -9.59 7.76
CA ILE A 106 -12.69 -10.15 6.60
C ILE A 106 -14.18 -9.92 6.80
N GLU A 107 -14.83 -9.23 5.87
CA GLU A 107 -16.26 -8.93 5.94
C GLU A 107 -16.97 -9.42 4.70
N ILE A 108 -18.17 -9.96 4.86
CA ILE A 108 -19.03 -10.31 3.73
C ILE A 108 -19.77 -9.04 3.31
N VAL A 109 -19.66 -8.71 2.02
CA VAL A 109 -20.37 -7.57 1.45
C VAL A 109 -21.53 -8.11 0.65
N GLU A 110 -22.75 -7.78 1.05
CA GLU A 110 -23.96 -8.21 0.35
C GLU A 110 -24.19 -7.38 -0.90
N GLY A 111 -24.67 -8.03 -1.95
CA GLY A 111 -24.96 -7.42 -3.23
C GLY A 111 -25.40 -8.47 -4.22
N ASN A 112 -25.42 -8.12 -5.51
CA ASN A 112 -25.77 -9.08 -6.56
C ASN A 112 -24.76 -10.21 -6.72
N MET A 113 -23.56 -10.01 -6.18
CA MET A 113 -22.51 -11.02 -6.14
C MET A 113 -21.95 -11.10 -4.74
N PHE A 114 -21.61 -12.31 -4.32
CA PHE A 114 -21.02 -12.56 -3.03
C PHE A 114 -19.58 -12.05 -3.06
N LYS A 115 -19.23 -11.15 -2.15
CA LYS A 115 -17.89 -10.59 -2.03
C LYS A 115 -17.39 -10.63 -0.61
N GLU A 116 -16.10 -10.83 -0.46
CA GLU A 116 -15.41 -10.60 0.81
C GLU A 116 -14.58 -9.32 0.72
N LYS A 117 -14.71 -8.48 1.73
CA LYS A 117 -13.90 -7.26 1.88
C LYS A 117 -12.77 -7.58 2.84
N LEU A 118 -11.55 -7.39 2.38
CA LEU A 118 -10.33 -7.65 3.14
C LEU A 118 -9.73 -6.33 3.55
N THR A 119 -9.64 -6.09 4.86
CA THR A 119 -9.01 -4.89 5.39
C THR A 119 -7.60 -5.24 5.84
N ILE A 120 -6.64 -4.53 5.27
CA ILE A 120 -5.21 -4.73 5.54
C ILE A 120 -4.71 -3.52 6.32
N GLU A 121 -4.17 -3.79 7.53
CA GLU A 121 -3.51 -2.77 8.32
C GLU A 121 -2.08 -2.61 7.84
N LEU A 122 -1.75 -1.40 7.40
CA LEU A 122 -0.42 -1.10 6.89
C LEU A 122 0.58 -1.04 8.04
N PHE A 123 1.78 -1.56 7.82
CA PHE A 123 2.82 -1.53 8.84
C PHE A 123 3.42 -0.14 9.04
N PHE A 124 3.39 0.70 8.00
CA PHE A 124 3.89 2.07 8.13
C PHE A 124 2.87 2.94 8.86
N ASP A 125 3.31 3.58 9.94
CA ASP A 125 2.51 4.55 10.69
C ASP A 125 3.05 5.96 10.40
N PRO A 126 2.28 6.81 9.69
CA PRO A 126 2.75 8.16 9.36
C PRO A 126 2.94 9.06 10.58
N TYR A 127 2.41 8.69 11.73
CA TYR A 127 2.55 9.50 12.94
C TYR A 127 3.80 9.17 13.74
N GLN A 128 4.53 8.12 13.41
CA GLN A 128 5.62 7.66 14.26
C GLN A 128 7.03 7.85 13.74
N SER A 129 7.30 7.88 12.44
CA SER A 129 8.72 7.80 12.11
C SER A 129 9.13 8.09 10.68
N ILE A 130 8.56 9.10 10.10
CA ILE A 130 8.94 9.52 8.74
C ILE A 130 10.41 9.91 8.62
N ASP A 131 11.04 10.31 9.71
CA ASP A 131 12.42 10.78 9.77
C ASP A 131 13.45 9.69 10.01
N LYS A 132 13.04 8.42 10.03
CA LYS A 132 13.94 7.30 10.34
C LYS A 132 14.49 6.57 9.12
N GLY A 133 14.72 7.26 8.04
CA GLY A 133 15.33 6.66 6.85
C GLY A 133 14.33 6.08 5.88
N VAL A 134 13.89 6.92 4.95
CA VAL A 134 12.95 6.56 3.89
C VAL A 134 13.76 6.27 2.62
N THR A 135 13.44 5.18 1.93
CA THR A 135 14.11 4.77 0.70
C THR A 135 13.20 5.01 -0.50
N LEU A 136 13.79 5.58 -1.56
CA LEU A 136 13.11 5.76 -2.84
C LEU A 136 13.58 4.70 -3.81
N TYR A 137 12.65 4.08 -4.53
CA TYR A 137 12.92 3.10 -5.58
C TYR A 137 12.48 3.64 -6.93
N ASP A 138 13.27 3.39 -7.94
CA ASP A 138 12.92 3.71 -9.33
C ASP A 138 11.81 2.80 -9.85
#